data_8ce659aeea1944abfdefcc6a485edd93
#
_entry.id   8ce659aeea1944abfdefcc6a485edd93
#
_cell.length_a   1.000
_cell.length_b   1.000
_cell.length_c   1.000
_cell.angle_alpha   90.00
_cell.angle_beta   90.00
_cell.angle_gamma   90.00
#
_symmetry.space_group_name_H-M   'P 1'
#
loop_
_entity.id
_entity.type
_entity.pdbx_description
1 polymer ?
#
loop_
_entity_poly.entity_id
_entity_poly.type
_entity_poly.pdbx_seq_one_letter_code
_entity_poly.pdbx_strand_id
1 'polypeptide(L)'
;MKAAVLKSFGSPLAIQEIPAPVMGTGEVLVDVIATRVLSYTNEVFSGERRYLLALPAVPGLGAIGRVRAIGPDATHLAAGDWVYCDPTFRARDDSISPDITLQGWSARGEGGLRLQRHFRHGTFAEQTLVPTENAKRIGAIDPADAPSWCALGTCLVPYGGFLAARLQPGETVLVNGATGNFGSAAVAVALAMGAACVVAPGRNEKVLADLVHRFGPRVRTVKLGGNED
;
A
#
# COMPACT_ATOMS: atom_id res chain seq x y z
N MET A 1 -19.82 -10.79 6.68
CA MET A 1 -18.53 -10.36 7.27
C MET A 1 -18.66 -8.98 7.86
N LYS A 2 -17.92 -8.71 8.94
CA LYS A 2 -17.83 -7.36 9.50
C LYS A 2 -16.93 -6.47 8.66
N ALA A 3 -17.34 -5.21 8.47
CA ALA A 3 -16.58 -4.22 7.73
C ALA A 3 -16.84 -2.81 8.26
N ALA A 4 -15.84 -1.93 8.13
CA ALA A 4 -15.99 -0.51 8.39
C ALA A 4 -16.41 0.19 7.08
N VAL A 5 -17.63 0.70 7.03
CA VAL A 5 -18.23 1.28 5.82
C VAL A 5 -18.21 2.80 5.88
N LEU A 6 -17.64 3.43 4.86
CA LEU A 6 -17.81 4.85 4.60
C LEU A 6 -19.06 5.06 3.74
N LYS A 7 -20.09 5.66 4.32
CA LYS A 7 -21.39 5.87 3.64
C LYS A 7 -21.38 7.08 2.72
N SER A 8 -20.79 8.16 3.19
CA SER A 8 -20.62 9.42 2.46
C SER A 8 -19.35 10.13 2.95
N PHE A 9 -18.77 10.96 2.13
CA PHE A 9 -17.64 11.80 2.56
C PHE A 9 -18.05 12.66 3.76
N GLY A 10 -17.13 12.81 4.72
CA GLY A 10 -17.35 13.53 5.97
C GLY A 10 -18.13 12.75 7.04
N SER A 11 -18.67 11.58 6.74
CA SER A 11 -19.32 10.74 7.75
C SER A 11 -18.29 9.84 8.47
N PRO A 12 -18.55 9.49 9.74
CA PRO A 12 -17.73 8.50 10.43
C PRO A 12 -17.90 7.12 9.79
N LEU A 13 -16.87 6.28 9.93
CA LEU A 13 -16.95 4.88 9.54
C LEU A 13 -18.00 4.15 10.41
N ALA A 14 -18.86 3.38 9.78
CA ALA A 14 -19.85 2.55 10.46
C ALA A 14 -19.48 1.07 10.36
N ILE A 15 -19.33 0.40 11.50
CA ILE A 15 -19.16 -1.06 11.51
C ILE A 15 -20.48 -1.71 11.14
N GLN A 16 -20.47 -2.54 10.10
CA GLN A 16 -21.65 -3.21 9.57
C GLN A 16 -21.34 -4.66 9.20
N GLU A 17 -22.38 -5.48 9.28
CA GLU A 17 -22.37 -6.80 8.62
C GLU A 17 -22.75 -6.60 7.16
N ILE A 18 -21.87 -7.06 6.26
CA ILE A 18 -22.11 -7.04 4.81
C ILE A 18 -21.90 -8.45 4.24
N PRO A 19 -22.46 -8.77 3.07
CA PRO A 19 -22.17 -10.03 2.39
C PRO A 19 -20.66 -10.20 2.17
N ALA A 20 -20.16 -11.42 2.34
CA ALA A 20 -18.80 -11.75 1.96
C ALA A 20 -18.64 -11.64 0.43
N PRO A 21 -17.46 -11.24 -0.08
CA PRO A 21 -17.22 -11.22 -1.53
C PRO A 21 -17.40 -12.61 -2.14
N VAL A 22 -17.97 -12.66 -3.33
CA VAL A 22 -18.06 -13.89 -4.12
C VAL A 22 -16.89 -13.93 -5.08
N MET A 23 -16.06 -14.97 -4.95
CA MET A 23 -14.86 -15.14 -5.75
C MET A 23 -15.18 -15.75 -7.12
N GLY A 24 -14.53 -15.27 -8.16
CA GLY A 24 -14.56 -15.79 -9.53
C GLY A 24 -13.21 -16.30 -10.02
N THR A 25 -13.13 -16.54 -11.33
CA THR A 25 -11.87 -16.85 -12.03
C THR A 25 -10.93 -15.66 -12.00
N GLY A 26 -9.65 -15.89 -11.79
CA GLY A 26 -8.62 -14.83 -11.70
C GLY A 26 -8.66 -14.05 -10.40
N GLU A 27 -9.28 -14.58 -9.34
CA GLU A 27 -9.47 -13.89 -8.08
C GLU A 27 -9.04 -14.76 -6.89
N VAL A 28 -8.73 -14.09 -5.80
CA VAL A 28 -8.34 -14.69 -4.52
C VAL A 28 -9.12 -14.02 -3.40
N LEU A 29 -9.74 -14.81 -2.55
CA LEU A 29 -10.36 -14.35 -1.32
C LEU A 29 -9.33 -14.45 -0.18
N VAL A 30 -9.12 -13.36 0.54
CA VAL A 30 -8.11 -13.24 1.58
C VAL A 30 -8.76 -12.83 2.90
N ASP A 31 -8.47 -13.57 3.98
CA ASP A 31 -8.75 -13.16 5.35
C ASP A 31 -7.74 -12.09 5.75
N VAL A 32 -8.22 -10.88 6.08
CA VAL A 32 -7.37 -9.75 6.44
C VAL A 32 -6.88 -9.91 7.87
N ILE A 33 -5.57 -9.93 8.06
CA ILE A 33 -4.93 -10.01 9.38
C ILE A 33 -4.48 -8.63 9.83
N ALA A 34 -3.89 -7.84 8.92
CA ALA A 34 -3.49 -6.48 9.19
C ALA A 34 -3.65 -5.59 7.95
N THR A 35 -4.00 -4.35 8.17
CA THR A 35 -4.06 -3.32 7.14
C THR A 35 -3.51 -2.01 7.69
N ARG A 36 -3.10 -1.10 6.81
CA ARG A 36 -2.50 0.16 7.23
C ARG A 36 -3.51 1.31 7.18
N VAL A 37 -3.33 2.25 8.09
CA VAL A 37 -3.99 3.56 8.06
C VAL A 37 -2.96 4.59 7.63
N LEU A 38 -3.22 5.31 6.54
CA LEU A 38 -2.31 6.35 6.05
C LEU A 38 -2.49 7.65 6.85
N SER A 39 -1.42 8.44 6.95
CA SER A 39 -1.46 9.72 7.70
C SER A 39 -2.51 10.71 7.18
N TYR A 40 -2.85 10.62 5.89
CA TYR A 40 -3.84 11.48 5.23
C TYR A 40 -5.22 10.80 5.02
N THR A 41 -5.47 9.70 5.72
CA THR A 41 -6.74 8.96 5.61
C THR A 41 -7.95 9.85 5.88
N ASN A 42 -7.85 10.75 6.87
CA ASN A 42 -8.94 11.67 7.20
C ASN A 42 -9.27 12.62 6.04
N GLU A 43 -8.29 13.14 5.33
CA GLU A 43 -8.47 14.00 4.17
C GLU A 43 -9.19 13.28 3.00
N VAL A 44 -8.98 11.95 2.87
CA VAL A 44 -9.68 11.12 1.89
C VAL A 44 -11.12 10.90 2.31
N PHE A 45 -11.36 10.55 3.58
CA PHE A 45 -12.71 10.25 4.07
C PHE A 45 -13.58 11.49 4.23
N SER A 46 -12.98 12.65 4.49
CA SER A 46 -13.69 13.94 4.47
C SER A 46 -14.05 14.39 3.05
N GLY A 47 -13.42 13.84 2.01
CA GLY A 47 -13.57 14.27 0.62
C GLY A 47 -12.66 15.43 0.23
N GLU A 48 -11.83 15.95 1.14
CA GLU A 48 -10.93 17.06 0.90
C GLU A 48 -9.94 16.78 -0.25
N ARG A 49 -9.45 15.54 -0.37
CA ARG A 49 -8.58 15.12 -1.48
C ARG A 49 -9.28 14.93 -2.82
N ARG A 50 -10.60 14.97 -2.86
CA ARG A 50 -11.40 14.82 -4.09
C ARG A 50 -11.06 13.57 -4.90
N TYR A 51 -10.73 12.46 -4.21
CA TYR A 51 -10.45 11.20 -4.87
C TYR A 51 -11.74 10.60 -5.45
N LEU A 52 -11.63 9.96 -6.62
CA LEU A 52 -12.74 9.22 -7.19
C LEU A 52 -12.92 7.90 -6.41
N LEU A 53 -13.84 7.93 -5.47
CA LEU A 53 -14.25 6.77 -4.65
C LEU A 53 -15.76 6.64 -4.71
N ALA A 54 -16.24 5.54 -5.27
CA ALA A 54 -17.67 5.25 -5.34
C ALA A 54 -18.19 4.84 -3.96
N LEU A 55 -19.09 5.64 -3.39
CA LEU A 55 -19.68 5.40 -2.08
C LEU A 55 -21.12 4.81 -2.20
N PRO A 56 -21.58 4.04 -1.21
CA PRO A 56 -20.86 3.61 -0.01
C PRO A 56 -19.81 2.53 -0.34
N ALA A 57 -18.69 2.52 0.39
CA ALA A 57 -17.61 1.57 0.19
C ALA A 57 -16.97 1.16 1.53
N VAL A 58 -16.32 0.02 1.55
CA VAL A 58 -15.34 -0.33 2.58
C VAL A 58 -14.00 0.24 2.16
N PRO A 59 -13.42 1.18 2.90
CA PRO A 59 -12.08 1.67 2.57
C PRO A 59 -10.98 0.69 2.98
N GLY A 60 -9.73 1.12 2.81
CA GLY A 60 -8.54 0.35 3.20
C GLY A 60 -7.70 -0.04 2.00
N LEU A 61 -6.39 0.25 2.11
CA LEU A 61 -5.43 0.21 1.00
C LEU A 61 -4.35 -0.83 1.26
N GLY A 62 -4.52 -2.01 0.66
CA GLY A 62 -3.61 -3.14 0.83
C GLY A 62 -3.67 -3.79 2.21
N ALA A 63 -3.27 -5.03 2.29
CA ALA A 63 -3.29 -5.81 3.53
C ALA A 63 -2.21 -6.88 3.56
N ILE A 64 -1.92 -7.36 4.75
CA ILE A 64 -1.32 -8.66 5.02
C ILE A 64 -2.45 -9.59 5.44
N GLY A 65 -2.54 -10.75 4.80
CA GLY A 65 -3.61 -11.70 5.10
C GLY A 65 -3.26 -13.14 4.78
N ARG A 66 -4.24 -14.00 5.00
CA ARG A 66 -4.17 -15.43 4.68
C ARG A 66 -5.13 -15.73 3.54
N VAL A 67 -4.64 -16.43 2.54
CA VAL A 67 -5.49 -16.93 1.46
C VAL A 67 -6.56 -17.84 2.03
N ARG A 68 -7.83 -17.46 1.86
CA ARG A 68 -8.99 -18.25 2.26
C ARG A 68 -9.41 -19.20 1.15
N ALA A 69 -9.47 -18.69 -0.07
CA ALA A 69 -9.84 -19.46 -1.25
C ALA A 69 -9.17 -18.84 -2.49
N ILE A 70 -8.98 -19.67 -3.51
CA ILE A 70 -8.36 -19.29 -4.80
C ILE A 70 -9.29 -19.64 -5.96
N GLY A 71 -9.26 -18.84 -7.02
CA GLY A 71 -9.93 -19.16 -8.27
C GLY A 71 -9.34 -20.41 -8.93
N PRO A 72 -10.10 -21.05 -9.85
CA PRO A 72 -9.70 -22.31 -10.46
C PRO A 72 -8.45 -22.22 -11.34
N ASP A 73 -8.04 -21.04 -11.69
CA ASP A 73 -6.88 -20.71 -12.53
C ASP A 73 -5.63 -20.31 -11.75
N ALA A 74 -5.68 -20.27 -10.41
CA ALA A 74 -4.52 -20.02 -9.58
C ALA A 74 -3.67 -21.28 -9.44
N THR A 75 -2.37 -21.21 -9.78
CA THR A 75 -1.45 -22.36 -9.82
C THR A 75 -0.33 -22.29 -8.78
N HIS A 76 -0.07 -21.13 -8.20
CA HIS A 76 1.05 -20.89 -7.27
C HIS A 76 0.61 -20.47 -5.86
N LEU A 77 -0.68 -20.22 -5.67
CA LEU A 77 -1.26 -19.89 -4.37
C LEU A 77 -2.06 -21.10 -3.85
N ALA A 78 -2.07 -21.25 -2.55
CA ALA A 78 -2.87 -22.24 -1.84
C ALA A 78 -3.61 -21.60 -0.66
N ALA A 79 -4.75 -22.20 -0.25
CA ALA A 79 -5.42 -21.78 0.97
C ALA A 79 -4.47 -21.89 2.17
N GLY A 80 -4.45 -20.85 2.98
CA GLY A 80 -3.54 -20.72 4.12
C GLY A 80 -2.21 -20.02 3.82
N ASP A 81 -1.87 -19.72 2.57
CA ASP A 81 -0.67 -18.92 2.25
C ASP A 81 -0.76 -17.50 2.84
N TRP A 82 0.36 -17.01 3.34
CA TRP A 82 0.51 -15.62 3.70
C TRP A 82 0.75 -14.77 2.45
N VAL A 83 -0.03 -13.70 2.32
CA VAL A 83 0.05 -12.81 1.17
C VAL A 83 0.06 -11.33 1.57
N TYR A 84 0.80 -10.55 0.81
CA TYR A 84 0.60 -9.12 0.70
C TYR A 84 -0.39 -8.85 -0.44
N CYS A 85 -1.47 -8.15 -0.14
CA CYS A 85 -2.46 -7.70 -1.12
C CYS A 85 -2.04 -6.34 -1.66
N ASP A 86 -1.55 -6.31 -2.90
CA ASP A 86 -1.26 -5.05 -3.60
C ASP A 86 -2.58 -4.39 -4.00
N PRO A 87 -2.87 -3.17 -3.55
CA PRO A 87 -4.14 -2.52 -3.82
C PRO A 87 -4.24 -1.92 -5.24
N THR A 88 -3.19 -1.97 -6.04
CA THR A 88 -3.14 -1.36 -7.37
C THR A 88 -3.68 -2.32 -8.42
N PHE A 89 -4.99 -2.29 -8.67
CA PHE A 89 -5.62 -3.15 -9.65
C PHE A 89 -5.63 -2.50 -11.03
N ARG A 90 -5.32 -3.31 -12.03
CA ARG A 90 -5.26 -2.91 -13.44
C ARG A 90 -6.25 -3.71 -14.26
N ALA A 91 -6.87 -3.06 -15.24
CA ALA A 91 -7.63 -3.76 -16.27
C ALA A 91 -6.71 -4.71 -17.04
N ARG A 92 -7.23 -5.90 -17.38
CA ARG A 92 -6.46 -6.96 -18.04
C ARG A 92 -6.55 -6.92 -19.57
N ASP A 93 -7.42 -6.07 -20.10
CA ASP A 93 -7.73 -5.95 -21.53
C ASP A 93 -6.85 -4.95 -22.26
N ASP A 94 -6.03 -4.16 -21.54
CA ASP A 94 -4.98 -3.32 -22.13
C ASP A 94 -3.74 -3.34 -21.23
N SER A 95 -2.68 -4.03 -21.67
CA SER A 95 -1.43 -4.15 -20.91
C SER A 95 -0.52 -2.92 -21.02
N ILE A 96 -0.72 -2.07 -22.03
CA ILE A 96 0.12 -0.90 -22.31
C ILE A 96 -0.37 0.32 -21.53
N SER A 97 -1.68 0.53 -21.52
CA SER A 97 -2.32 1.67 -20.86
C SER A 97 -3.56 1.25 -20.07
N PRO A 98 -3.40 0.36 -19.06
CA PRO A 98 -4.54 -0.19 -18.35
C PRO A 98 -5.27 0.87 -17.54
N ASP A 99 -6.58 0.75 -17.46
CA ASP A 99 -7.35 1.43 -16.42
C ASP A 99 -6.91 0.96 -15.04
N ILE A 100 -6.90 1.86 -14.06
CA ILE A 100 -6.34 1.60 -12.75
C ILE A 100 -7.32 2.03 -11.65
N THR A 101 -7.45 1.18 -10.63
CA THR A 101 -8.03 1.55 -9.35
C THR A 101 -7.08 1.20 -8.20
N LEU A 102 -7.07 2.03 -7.17
CA LEU A 102 -6.57 1.66 -5.85
C LEU A 102 -7.75 1.15 -5.04
N GLN A 103 -7.78 -0.15 -4.76
CA GLN A 103 -8.87 -0.81 -4.06
C GLN A 103 -9.23 -0.09 -2.75
N GLY A 104 -10.52 0.20 -2.56
CA GLY A 104 -11.02 0.87 -1.36
C GLY A 104 -10.49 2.29 -1.14
N TRP A 105 -9.91 2.93 -2.18
CA TRP A 105 -9.25 4.21 -1.99
C TRP A 105 -9.54 5.24 -3.09
N SER A 106 -9.20 4.96 -4.33
CA SER A 106 -9.43 5.89 -5.44
C SER A 106 -9.40 5.17 -6.78
N ALA A 107 -10.05 5.74 -7.78
CA ALA A 107 -10.02 5.29 -9.15
C ALA A 107 -9.37 6.34 -10.06
N ARG A 108 -8.83 5.91 -11.20
CA ARG A 108 -8.36 6.80 -12.25
C ARG A 108 -9.35 6.75 -13.42
N GLY A 109 -10.14 7.81 -13.55
CA GLY A 109 -11.13 7.93 -14.62
C GLY A 109 -12.27 6.91 -14.57
N GLU A 110 -13.09 6.89 -15.60
CA GLU A 110 -14.29 6.03 -15.68
C GLU A 110 -13.96 4.53 -15.73
N GLY A 111 -12.89 4.13 -16.41
CA GLY A 111 -12.47 2.73 -16.45
C GLY A 111 -12.03 2.23 -15.09
N GLY A 112 -11.26 3.05 -14.34
CA GLY A 112 -10.91 2.76 -12.95
C GLY A 112 -12.12 2.67 -12.03
N LEU A 113 -13.16 3.49 -12.24
CA LEU A 113 -14.43 3.39 -11.50
C LEU A 113 -15.19 2.08 -11.84
N ARG A 114 -15.13 1.60 -13.09
CA ARG A 114 -15.69 0.28 -13.45
C ARG A 114 -15.00 -0.85 -12.70
N LEU A 115 -13.66 -0.85 -12.64
CA LEU A 115 -12.90 -1.80 -11.83
C LEU A 115 -13.29 -1.72 -10.35
N GLN A 116 -13.47 -0.51 -9.82
CA GLN A 116 -13.85 -0.29 -8.43
C GLN A 116 -15.26 -0.81 -8.12
N ARG A 117 -16.18 -0.82 -9.08
CA ARG A 117 -17.51 -1.42 -8.88
C ARG A 117 -17.43 -2.93 -8.67
N HIS A 118 -16.52 -3.62 -9.32
CA HIS A 118 -16.29 -5.05 -9.14
C HIS A 118 -15.50 -5.31 -7.85
N PHE A 119 -14.34 -4.70 -7.70
CA PHE A 119 -13.51 -4.80 -6.50
C PHE A 119 -13.86 -3.70 -5.48
N ARG A 120 -15.13 -3.66 -5.10
CA ARG A 120 -15.72 -2.53 -4.37
C ARG A 120 -15.15 -2.30 -2.99
N HIS A 121 -14.77 -3.39 -2.30
CA HIS A 121 -14.43 -3.35 -0.89
C HIS A 121 -12.92 -3.46 -0.70
N GLY A 122 -12.36 -2.49 0.04
CA GLY A 122 -10.99 -2.50 0.50
C GLY A 122 -10.80 -3.37 1.74
N THR A 123 -9.76 -3.08 2.47
CA THR A 123 -9.21 -3.98 3.50
C THR A 123 -9.65 -3.66 4.94
N PHE A 124 -10.54 -2.65 5.15
CA PHE A 124 -11.15 -2.41 6.46
C PHE A 124 -12.33 -3.35 6.70
N ALA A 125 -12.13 -4.63 6.46
CA ALA A 125 -13.07 -5.72 6.61
C ALA A 125 -12.36 -7.00 7.03
N GLU A 126 -13.13 -8.01 7.47
CA GLU A 126 -12.57 -9.34 7.79
C GLU A 126 -12.00 -10.04 6.56
N GLN A 127 -12.55 -9.76 5.37
CA GLN A 127 -12.12 -10.37 4.10
C GLN A 127 -12.04 -9.35 2.99
N THR A 128 -11.14 -9.60 2.05
CA THR A 128 -11.00 -8.81 0.82
C THR A 128 -10.84 -9.72 -0.39
N LEU A 129 -11.40 -9.30 -1.53
CA LEU A 129 -11.25 -9.95 -2.81
C LEU A 129 -10.20 -9.19 -3.62
N VAL A 130 -9.22 -9.90 -4.14
CA VAL A 130 -8.14 -9.31 -4.95
C VAL A 130 -7.93 -10.12 -6.23
N PRO A 131 -7.49 -9.49 -7.34
CA PRO A 131 -7.00 -10.24 -8.49
C PRO A 131 -5.85 -11.16 -8.09
N THR A 132 -5.75 -12.34 -8.71
CA THR A 132 -4.71 -13.35 -8.38
C THR A 132 -3.31 -12.74 -8.45
N GLU A 133 -3.03 -11.90 -9.46
CA GLU A 133 -1.76 -11.22 -9.63
C GLU A 133 -1.44 -10.17 -8.55
N ASN A 134 -2.44 -9.76 -7.77
CA ASN A 134 -2.27 -8.80 -6.67
C ASN A 134 -2.08 -9.47 -5.30
N ALA A 135 -2.30 -10.78 -5.20
CA ALA A 135 -1.99 -11.57 -4.00
C ALA A 135 -0.53 -12.07 -4.06
N LYS A 136 0.39 -11.35 -3.45
CA LYS A 136 1.82 -11.68 -3.47
C LYS A 136 2.20 -12.54 -2.25
N ARG A 137 2.55 -13.82 -2.48
CA ARG A 137 3.01 -14.70 -1.41
C ARG A 137 4.29 -14.17 -0.76
N ILE A 138 4.30 -14.05 0.56
CA ILE A 138 5.41 -13.49 1.34
C ILE A 138 6.14 -14.54 2.22
N GLY A 139 5.79 -15.81 2.06
CA GLY A 139 6.30 -16.88 2.93
C GLY A 139 5.59 -16.92 4.28
N ALA A 140 6.03 -17.82 5.16
CA ALA A 140 5.48 -17.93 6.52
C ALA A 140 6.02 -16.78 7.38
N ILE A 141 5.12 -16.12 8.10
CA ILE A 141 5.45 -15.05 9.06
C ILE A 141 4.77 -15.34 10.40
N ASP A 142 5.29 -14.77 11.47
CA ASP A 142 4.56 -14.74 12.74
C ASP A 142 3.35 -13.80 12.58
N PRO A 143 2.13 -14.24 12.98
CA PRO A 143 0.95 -13.38 12.96
C PRO A 143 1.14 -12.04 13.70
N ALA A 144 1.95 -12.02 14.76
CA ALA A 144 2.27 -10.81 15.51
C ALA A 144 3.06 -9.79 14.68
N ASP A 145 3.79 -10.23 13.66
CA ASP A 145 4.57 -9.36 12.78
C ASP A 145 3.74 -8.78 11.61
N ALA A 146 2.53 -9.28 11.37
CA ALA A 146 1.71 -8.84 10.25
C ALA A 146 1.53 -7.31 10.13
N PRO A 147 1.34 -6.55 11.24
CA PRO A 147 1.29 -5.09 11.17
C PRO A 147 2.59 -4.46 10.63
N SER A 148 3.75 -5.00 10.99
CA SER A 148 5.05 -4.53 10.50
C SER A 148 5.23 -4.80 9.00
N TRP A 149 4.74 -5.95 8.51
CA TRP A 149 4.76 -6.30 7.09
C TRP A 149 3.88 -5.38 6.23
N CYS A 150 2.90 -4.69 6.81
CA CYS A 150 2.13 -3.67 6.09
C CYS A 150 3.01 -2.52 5.56
N ALA A 151 4.24 -2.34 6.08
CA ALA A 151 5.22 -1.39 5.56
C ALA A 151 5.62 -1.67 4.11
N LEU A 152 5.45 -2.90 3.60
CA LEU A 152 5.69 -3.23 2.19
C LEU A 152 5.00 -2.24 1.25
N GLY A 153 3.74 -1.91 1.51
CA GLY A 153 3.01 -0.96 0.69
C GLY A 153 3.61 0.46 0.66
N THR A 154 4.35 0.85 1.69
CA THR A 154 5.10 2.12 1.71
C THR A 154 6.43 2.00 0.98
N CYS A 155 7.10 0.85 1.09
CA CYS A 155 8.40 0.59 0.46
C CYS A 155 8.29 0.41 -1.07
N LEU A 156 7.19 -0.15 -1.57
CA LEU A 156 7.00 -0.38 -3.01
C LEU A 156 6.97 0.91 -3.84
N VAL A 157 6.52 2.03 -3.27
CA VAL A 157 6.49 3.31 -3.98
C VAL A 157 7.91 3.80 -4.32
N PRO A 158 8.83 3.99 -3.34
CA PRO A 158 10.20 4.37 -3.66
C PRO A 158 10.96 3.27 -4.42
N TYR A 159 10.66 1.98 -4.19
CA TYR A 159 11.26 0.89 -4.95
C TYR A 159 10.99 1.04 -6.46
N GLY A 160 9.73 1.26 -6.84
CA GLY A 160 9.37 1.53 -8.23
C GLY A 160 10.06 2.78 -8.80
N GLY A 161 10.19 3.84 -8.00
CA GLY A 161 10.92 5.04 -8.37
C GLY A 161 12.40 4.79 -8.64
N PHE A 162 13.08 4.01 -7.79
CA PHE A 162 14.48 3.65 -7.98
C PHE A 162 14.70 2.70 -9.15
N LEU A 163 13.78 1.78 -9.42
CA LEU A 163 13.82 0.97 -10.64
C LEU A 163 13.71 1.85 -11.90
N ALA A 164 12.78 2.80 -11.91
CA ALA A 164 12.61 3.72 -13.03
C ALA A 164 13.84 4.64 -13.22
N ALA A 165 14.46 5.06 -12.12
CA ALA A 165 15.71 5.82 -12.13
C ALA A 165 16.94 4.96 -12.46
N ARG A 166 16.80 3.63 -12.55
CA ARG A 166 17.88 2.67 -12.80
C ARG A 166 19.00 2.75 -11.77
N LEU A 167 18.66 2.91 -10.49
CA LEU A 167 19.62 2.93 -9.40
C LEU A 167 20.55 1.73 -9.46
N GLN A 168 21.87 2.00 -9.48
CA GLN A 168 22.91 0.99 -9.48
C GLN A 168 23.54 0.83 -8.08
N PRO A 169 23.99 -0.37 -7.70
CA PRO A 169 24.79 -0.56 -6.51
C PRO A 169 26.03 0.35 -6.52
N GLY A 170 26.38 0.92 -5.37
CA GLY A 170 27.51 1.83 -5.21
C GLY A 170 27.19 3.31 -5.44
N GLU A 171 26.02 3.65 -5.96
CA GLU A 171 25.64 5.05 -6.17
C GLU A 171 25.28 5.77 -4.86
N THR A 172 25.32 7.11 -4.93
CA THR A 172 24.82 7.99 -3.87
C THR A 172 23.43 8.51 -4.26
N VAL A 173 22.47 8.37 -3.35
CA VAL A 173 21.10 8.80 -3.54
C VAL A 173 20.77 9.96 -2.60
N LEU A 174 20.13 11.01 -3.12
CA LEU A 174 19.52 12.07 -2.30
C LEU A 174 18.02 11.80 -2.20
N VAL A 175 17.53 11.65 -0.96
CA VAL A 175 16.11 11.46 -0.66
C VAL A 175 15.56 12.71 -0.02
N ASN A 176 14.93 13.59 -0.83
CA ASN A 176 14.28 14.78 -0.29
C ASN A 176 13.05 14.40 0.55
N GLY A 177 12.87 15.09 1.69
CA GLY A 177 11.80 14.77 2.62
C GLY A 177 12.01 13.43 3.36
N ALA A 178 13.25 13.05 3.63
CA ALA A 178 13.63 11.78 4.28
C ALA A 178 12.96 11.53 5.64
N THR A 179 12.48 12.56 6.31
CA THR A 179 11.76 12.44 7.60
C THR A 179 10.26 12.14 7.46
N GLY A 180 9.73 12.10 6.23
CA GLY A 180 8.35 11.68 5.95
C GLY A 180 8.22 10.16 5.86
N ASN A 181 6.97 9.67 5.87
CA ASN A 181 6.68 8.22 5.82
C ASN A 181 7.31 7.54 4.57
N PHE A 182 7.05 8.07 3.37
CA PHE A 182 7.65 7.55 2.14
C PHE A 182 9.15 7.87 2.03
N GLY A 183 9.60 9.02 2.56
CA GLY A 183 11.01 9.38 2.56
C GLY A 183 11.86 8.44 3.42
N SER A 184 11.40 8.11 4.63
CA SER A 184 12.09 7.14 5.50
C SER A 184 12.14 5.74 4.85
N ALA A 185 11.05 5.32 4.19
CA ALA A 185 11.03 4.09 3.43
C ALA A 185 12.00 4.14 2.23
N ALA A 186 12.08 5.28 1.54
CA ALA A 186 13.02 5.46 0.42
C ALA A 186 14.49 5.31 0.87
N VAL A 187 14.84 5.83 2.05
CA VAL A 187 16.19 5.63 2.62
C VAL A 187 16.47 4.13 2.80
N ALA A 188 15.53 3.39 3.42
CA ALA A 188 15.69 1.95 3.64
C ALA A 188 15.81 1.18 2.33
N VAL A 189 14.94 1.48 1.35
CA VAL A 189 14.90 0.81 0.06
C VAL A 189 16.16 1.09 -0.76
N ALA A 190 16.63 2.35 -0.82
CA ALA A 190 17.86 2.70 -1.52
C ALA A 190 19.06 1.90 -1.00
N LEU A 191 19.18 1.79 0.33
CA LEU A 191 20.25 1.01 0.97
C LEU A 191 20.13 -0.49 0.67
N ALA A 192 18.90 -1.03 0.68
CA ALA A 192 18.63 -2.43 0.34
C ALA A 192 18.92 -2.73 -1.13
N MET A 193 18.74 -1.77 -2.04
CA MET A 193 19.09 -1.87 -3.45
C MET A 193 20.59 -1.68 -3.72
N GLY A 194 21.40 -1.42 -2.70
CA GLY A 194 22.84 -1.35 -2.81
C GLY A 194 23.43 0.06 -2.92
N ALA A 195 22.67 1.12 -2.66
CA ALA A 195 23.24 2.47 -2.58
C ALA A 195 24.40 2.52 -1.58
N ALA A 196 25.54 3.09 -1.98
CA ALA A 196 26.68 3.25 -1.09
C ALA A 196 26.42 4.31 -0.01
N CYS A 197 25.68 5.35 -0.36
CA CYS A 197 25.35 6.44 0.54
C CYS A 197 23.94 6.99 0.23
N VAL A 198 23.21 7.34 1.27
CA VAL A 198 21.96 8.09 1.15
C VAL A 198 22.09 9.42 1.86
N VAL A 199 21.96 10.52 1.11
CA VAL A 199 21.85 11.87 1.67
C VAL A 199 20.39 12.12 2.01
N ALA A 200 20.11 12.38 3.28
CA ALA A 200 18.78 12.43 3.85
C ALA A 200 18.47 13.81 4.46
N PRO A 201 18.10 14.83 3.65
CA PRO A 201 17.64 16.09 4.17
C PRO A 201 16.25 15.98 4.82
N GLY A 202 16.06 16.72 5.93
CA GLY A 202 14.79 16.74 6.64
C GLY A 202 14.73 17.77 7.75
N ARG A 203 13.52 18.08 8.24
CA ARG A 203 13.29 19.06 9.30
C ARG A 203 13.19 18.44 10.69
N ASN A 204 12.79 17.17 10.79
CA ASN A 204 12.59 16.48 12.06
C ASN A 204 13.90 15.81 12.52
N GLU A 205 14.59 16.42 13.46
CA GLU A 205 15.88 15.95 13.97
C GLU A 205 15.81 14.55 14.59
N LYS A 206 14.72 14.26 15.32
CA LYS A 206 14.55 12.94 15.94
C LYS A 206 14.51 11.84 14.87
N VAL A 207 13.73 12.04 13.81
CA VAL A 207 13.65 11.07 12.70
C VAL A 207 14.98 10.98 11.97
N LEU A 208 15.71 12.09 11.77
CA LEU A 208 17.05 12.07 11.18
C LEU A 208 18.03 11.24 12.03
N ALA A 209 18.02 11.43 13.35
CA ALA A 209 18.84 10.66 14.28
C ALA A 209 18.48 9.16 14.25
N ASP A 210 17.18 8.83 14.22
CA ASP A 210 16.68 7.45 14.11
C ASP A 210 17.14 6.77 12.81
N LEU A 211 17.17 7.51 11.69
CA LEU A 211 17.67 7.00 10.42
C LEU A 211 19.17 6.64 10.52
N VAL A 212 19.98 7.52 11.10
CA VAL A 212 21.42 7.25 11.32
C VAL A 212 21.63 6.08 12.27
N HIS A 213 20.88 6.03 13.37
CA HIS A 213 20.96 4.94 14.34
C HIS A 213 20.63 3.59 13.69
N ARG A 214 19.59 3.55 12.87
CA ARG A 214 19.10 2.33 12.23
C ARG A 214 19.98 1.83 11.10
N PHE A 215 20.48 2.75 10.26
CA PHE A 215 21.16 2.39 9.00
C PHE A 215 22.67 2.68 8.99
N GLY A 216 23.17 3.31 10.06
CA GLY A 216 24.60 3.56 10.25
C GLY A 216 25.21 4.59 9.29
N PRO A 217 26.53 4.51 9.03
CA PRO A 217 27.31 5.56 8.35
C PRO A 217 26.96 5.75 6.87
N ARG A 218 26.19 4.83 6.29
CA ARG A 218 25.70 4.99 4.92
C ARG A 218 24.61 6.03 4.78
N VAL A 219 24.05 6.54 5.90
CA VAL A 219 23.06 7.62 5.89
C VAL A 219 23.72 8.91 6.39
N ARG A 220 23.72 9.92 5.53
CA ARG A 220 24.20 11.26 5.83
C ARG A 220 23.00 12.19 5.92
N THR A 221 22.68 12.64 7.13
CA THR A 221 21.55 13.52 7.36
C THR A 221 21.93 14.98 7.18
N VAL A 222 20.98 15.77 6.68
CA VAL A 222 21.10 17.23 6.56
C VAL A 222 19.86 17.84 7.23
N LYS A 223 20.09 18.58 8.30
CA LYS A 223 19.00 19.35 8.92
C LYS A 223 18.66 20.54 8.03
N LEU A 224 17.39 20.60 7.60
CA LEU A 224 16.85 21.78 6.92
C LEU A 224 16.34 22.78 7.97
N GLY A 225 16.71 24.06 7.81
CA GLY A 225 16.14 25.18 8.57
C GLY A 225 14.62 25.29 8.28
N GLY A 226 13.87 25.93 9.19
CA GLY A 226 12.54 26.42 8.85
C GLY A 226 12.69 27.47 7.73
N ASN A 227 11.65 27.61 6.87
CA ASN A 227 11.62 28.72 5.94
C ASN A 227 11.74 30.00 6.75
N GLU A 228 12.85 30.69 6.64
CA GLU A 228 12.90 32.11 6.86
C GLU A 228 12.31 32.71 5.59
N ASP A 229 11.00 33.03 5.65
CA ASP A 229 10.35 33.92 4.68
C ASP A 229 10.75 35.35 4.99
#